data_fe538ada697107390990a2d67b29d5c4
#
_entry.id   fe538ada697107390990a2d67b29d5c4
#
_cell.length_a   1.000
_cell.length_b   1.000
_cell.length_c   1.000
_cell.angle_alpha   90.00
_cell.angle_beta   90.00
_cell.angle_gamma   90.00
#
_symmetry.space_group_name_H-M   'P 1'
#
loop_
_entity.id
_entity.type
_entity.pdbx_description
1 polymer ?
#
loop_
_entity_poly.entity_id
_entity_poly.type
_entity_poly.pdbx_seq_one_letter_code
_entity_poly.pdbx_strand_id
1 'polypeptide(L)'
;MTVADFGSQALICRALLDAFPEDPVIAEEDSATLRKAADPDILGRVVRHVQASWPGADAEAVCHWIDRGGERHYVNRFWALDPIDGTKGFLRGQQYAIALALIVNGQVMVAALGCPNLPMRDDAGSTGGVIFTAVSGQGAMVQALASEEPAVPVHVNDTTDPSAARFCESVEVGHSSHGDAAAVARHLGVVAEPYRMDSQCKYAVVARGSADIYLRLPARADYVERIWDHAAGSLVVSEAGGTVSDVAGNPLDFTRGSRLEKNRGVIVTNTRLHQRVLEALRAVGVA
;
A
#
# COMPACT_ATOMS: atom_id res chain seq x y z
N MET A 1 8.82 -8.88 -10.59
CA MET A 1 9.12 -9.80 -9.48
C MET A 1 10.62 -9.88 -9.27
N THR A 2 11.06 -9.85 -8.06
CA THR A 2 12.48 -9.88 -7.67
C THR A 2 12.70 -10.88 -6.53
N VAL A 3 13.97 -11.12 -6.17
CA VAL A 3 14.31 -11.91 -4.97
C VAL A 3 13.69 -11.31 -3.69
N ALA A 4 13.52 -9.99 -3.66
CA ALA A 4 12.96 -9.29 -2.50
C ALA A 4 11.45 -9.57 -2.34
N ASP A 5 10.67 -9.61 -3.43
CA ASP A 5 9.23 -9.94 -3.38
C ASP A 5 9.01 -11.31 -2.72
N PHE A 6 9.69 -12.35 -3.24
CA PHE A 6 9.56 -13.70 -2.72
C PHE A 6 10.14 -13.87 -1.30
N GLY A 7 11.30 -13.26 -1.01
CA GLY A 7 11.94 -13.33 0.29
C GLY A 7 11.12 -12.65 1.39
N SER A 8 10.59 -11.46 1.10
CA SER A 8 9.70 -10.72 2.00
C SER A 8 8.42 -11.51 2.28
N GLN A 9 7.76 -12.04 1.23
CA GLN A 9 6.55 -12.85 1.43
C GLN A 9 6.84 -14.09 2.28
N ALA A 10 7.92 -14.83 2.00
CA ALA A 10 8.29 -16.01 2.76
C ALA A 10 8.46 -15.71 4.25
N LEU A 11 9.22 -14.65 4.59
CA LEU A 11 9.48 -14.26 5.98
C LEU A 11 8.22 -13.81 6.71
N ILE A 12 7.38 -12.98 6.07
CA ILE A 12 6.14 -12.49 6.68
C ILE A 12 5.13 -13.63 6.86
N CYS A 13 4.93 -14.47 5.83
CA CYS A 13 4.04 -15.63 5.92
C CYS A 13 4.53 -16.64 6.97
N ARG A 14 5.85 -16.80 7.14
CA ARG A 14 6.44 -17.63 8.21
C ARG A 14 6.14 -17.06 9.59
N ALA A 15 6.30 -15.75 9.78
CA ALA A 15 5.99 -15.07 11.04
C ALA A 15 4.48 -15.17 11.38
N LEU A 16 3.62 -15.00 10.37
CA LEU A 16 2.17 -15.17 10.53
C LEU A 16 1.80 -16.63 10.85
N LEU A 17 2.50 -17.62 10.30
CA LEU A 17 2.29 -19.03 10.63
C LEU A 17 2.57 -19.31 12.11
N ASP A 18 3.59 -18.68 12.70
CA ASP A 18 3.91 -18.84 14.12
C ASP A 18 2.90 -18.15 15.04
N ALA A 19 2.49 -16.92 14.68
CA ALA A 19 1.64 -16.11 15.53
C ALA A 19 0.14 -16.40 15.31
N PHE A 20 -0.27 -16.72 14.09
CA PHE A 20 -1.65 -16.89 13.65
C PHE A 20 -1.78 -18.09 12.69
N PRO A 21 -1.55 -19.33 13.16
CA PRO A 21 -1.46 -20.52 12.31
C PRO A 21 -2.73 -20.78 11.49
N GLU A 22 -3.89 -20.43 12.03
CA GLU A 22 -5.20 -20.68 11.42
C GLU A 22 -5.64 -19.57 10.45
N ASP A 23 -4.98 -18.39 10.47
CA ASP A 23 -5.40 -17.27 9.64
C ASP A 23 -4.91 -17.48 8.20
N PRO A 24 -5.80 -17.51 7.18
CA PRO A 24 -5.40 -17.48 5.78
C PRO A 24 -4.68 -16.19 5.39
N VAL A 25 -3.86 -16.27 4.34
CA VAL A 25 -3.16 -15.10 3.78
C VAL A 25 -3.51 -14.99 2.29
N ILE A 26 -3.89 -13.78 1.87
CA ILE A 26 -4.03 -13.39 0.47
C ILE A 26 -2.86 -12.50 0.13
N ALA A 27 -1.89 -13.00 -0.65
CA ALA A 27 -0.67 -12.28 -1.01
C ALA A 27 -0.43 -12.27 -2.51
N GLU A 28 0.49 -11.44 -2.97
CA GLU A 28 0.73 -11.23 -4.40
C GLU A 28 1.44 -12.41 -5.06
N GLU A 29 2.47 -12.98 -4.40
CA GLU A 29 3.39 -13.94 -5.00
C GLU A 29 2.98 -15.40 -4.79
N ASP A 30 3.44 -16.27 -5.69
CA ASP A 30 3.29 -17.73 -5.59
C ASP A 30 4.60 -18.46 -5.93
N SER A 31 4.83 -19.64 -5.35
CA SER A 31 6.05 -20.42 -5.59
C SER A 31 6.11 -21.04 -6.98
N ALA A 32 4.97 -21.24 -7.65
CA ALA A 32 4.95 -21.77 -9.01
C ALA A 32 5.54 -20.78 -10.00
N THR A 33 5.30 -19.48 -9.80
CA THR A 33 5.93 -18.40 -10.56
C THR A 33 7.43 -18.34 -10.28
N LEU A 34 7.86 -18.45 -9.01
CA LEU A 34 9.27 -18.51 -8.64
C LEU A 34 10.00 -19.70 -9.29
N ARG A 35 9.39 -20.88 -9.31
CA ARG A 35 9.95 -22.11 -9.91
C ARG A 35 10.05 -22.04 -11.43
N LYS A 36 9.21 -21.24 -12.08
CA LYS A 36 9.17 -21.05 -13.55
C LYS A 36 9.96 -19.83 -14.02
N ALA A 37 10.60 -19.09 -13.11
CA ALA A 37 11.37 -17.90 -13.47
C ALA A 37 12.49 -18.26 -14.46
N ALA A 38 12.77 -17.32 -15.37
CA ALA A 38 13.81 -17.50 -16.39
C ALA A 38 15.24 -17.62 -15.80
N ASP A 39 15.46 -17.06 -14.61
CA ASP A 39 16.71 -17.18 -13.86
C ASP A 39 16.67 -18.47 -13.03
N PRO A 40 17.47 -19.50 -13.39
CA PRO A 40 17.45 -20.79 -12.69
C PRO A 40 17.99 -20.72 -11.27
N ASP A 41 18.75 -19.70 -10.88
CA ASP A 41 19.31 -19.53 -9.52
C ASP A 41 18.45 -18.62 -8.62
N ILE A 42 17.32 -18.09 -9.11
CA ILE A 42 16.51 -17.15 -8.33
C ILE A 42 16.03 -17.77 -7.02
N LEU A 43 15.58 -19.04 -7.03
CA LEU A 43 15.17 -19.75 -5.82
C LEU A 43 16.33 -19.88 -4.83
N GLY A 44 17.52 -20.25 -5.29
CA GLY A 44 18.73 -20.34 -4.43
C GLY A 44 19.08 -19.00 -3.81
N ARG A 45 18.93 -17.89 -4.55
CA ARG A 45 19.13 -16.53 -4.00
C ARG A 45 18.07 -16.17 -2.96
N VAL A 46 16.81 -16.46 -3.20
CA VAL A 46 15.73 -16.24 -2.23
C VAL A 46 16.03 -17.00 -0.94
N VAL A 47 16.37 -18.29 -1.03
CA VAL A 47 16.74 -19.12 0.13
C VAL A 47 17.89 -18.50 0.92
N ARG A 48 18.99 -18.10 0.25
CA ARG A 48 20.14 -17.47 0.92
C ARG A 48 19.75 -16.20 1.69
N HIS A 49 18.87 -15.37 1.12
CA HIS A 49 18.39 -14.15 1.79
C HIS A 49 17.48 -14.47 2.98
N VAL A 50 16.56 -15.43 2.82
CA VAL A 50 15.67 -15.88 3.90
C VAL A 50 16.48 -16.48 5.05
N GLN A 51 17.54 -17.24 4.76
CA GLN A 51 18.43 -17.84 5.76
C GLN A 51 19.15 -16.80 6.64
N ALA A 52 19.33 -15.58 6.17
CA ALA A 52 19.88 -14.51 7.02
C ALA A 52 18.99 -14.21 8.24
N SER A 53 17.66 -14.37 8.11
CA SER A 53 16.70 -14.20 9.21
C SER A 53 16.20 -15.53 9.78
N TRP A 54 16.26 -16.60 9.00
CA TRP A 54 15.79 -17.95 9.37
C TRP A 54 16.79 -19.03 8.93
N PRO A 55 17.85 -19.27 9.71
CA PRO A 55 19.00 -20.11 9.29
C PRO A 55 18.68 -21.55 8.88
N GLY A 56 17.57 -22.12 9.36
CA GLY A 56 17.13 -23.47 9.02
C GLY A 56 16.25 -23.57 7.76
N ALA A 57 16.02 -22.49 7.04
CA ALA A 57 15.17 -22.50 5.85
C ALA A 57 15.85 -23.23 4.68
N ASP A 58 15.17 -24.18 4.08
CA ASP A 58 15.54 -24.80 2.80
C ASP A 58 14.57 -24.34 1.68
N ALA A 59 14.78 -24.80 0.47
CA ALA A 59 13.99 -24.41 -0.70
C ALA A 59 12.53 -24.87 -0.59
N GLU A 60 12.26 -26.00 0.04
CA GLU A 60 10.91 -26.53 0.23
C GLU A 60 10.15 -25.69 1.26
N ALA A 61 10.76 -25.41 2.39
CA ALA A 61 10.21 -24.54 3.44
C ALA A 61 9.90 -23.14 2.90
N VAL A 62 10.82 -22.52 2.18
CA VAL A 62 10.62 -21.19 1.57
C VAL A 62 9.45 -21.19 0.60
N CYS A 63 9.35 -22.16 -0.30
CA CYS A 63 8.22 -22.28 -1.20
C CYS A 63 6.91 -22.51 -0.44
N HIS A 64 6.90 -23.35 0.58
CA HIS A 64 5.73 -23.58 1.42
C HIS A 64 5.25 -22.28 2.11
N TRP A 65 6.17 -21.46 2.63
CA TRP A 65 5.82 -20.18 3.24
C TRP A 65 5.28 -19.18 2.22
N ILE A 66 5.86 -19.12 1.01
CA ILE A 66 5.32 -18.30 -0.08
C ILE A 66 3.89 -18.71 -0.41
N ASP A 67 3.65 -20.03 -0.59
CA ASP A 67 2.36 -20.57 -0.99
C ASP A 67 1.25 -20.45 0.09
N ARG A 68 1.63 -20.18 1.35
CA ARG A 68 0.67 -19.77 2.38
C ARG A 68 -0.08 -18.49 1.98
N GLY A 69 0.49 -17.62 1.16
CA GLY A 69 -0.16 -16.46 0.54
C GLY A 69 -1.17 -16.79 -0.55
N GLY A 70 -1.47 -18.08 -0.77
CA GLY A 70 -2.24 -18.58 -1.92
C GLY A 70 -3.75 -18.48 -1.81
N GLU A 71 -4.35 -18.02 -0.70
CA GLU A 71 -5.80 -17.81 -0.63
C GLU A 71 -6.25 -16.76 -1.65
N ARG A 72 -7.39 -16.95 -2.26
CA ARG A 72 -7.94 -16.03 -3.27
C ARG A 72 -9.40 -15.68 -3.02
N HIS A 73 -10.06 -16.42 -2.13
CA HIS A 73 -11.47 -16.24 -1.82
C HIS A 73 -11.66 -15.45 -0.54
N TYR A 74 -12.84 -14.84 -0.42
CA TYR A 74 -13.20 -14.18 0.83
C TYR A 74 -13.45 -15.21 1.93
N VAL A 75 -12.85 -14.93 3.08
CA VAL A 75 -13.14 -15.57 4.36
C VAL A 75 -13.33 -14.49 5.42
N ASN A 76 -13.97 -14.81 6.55
CA ASN A 76 -14.32 -13.79 7.54
C ASN A 76 -13.12 -13.17 8.26
N ARG A 77 -11.96 -13.86 8.28
CA ARG A 77 -10.71 -13.37 8.88
C ARG A 77 -9.52 -13.84 8.04
N PHE A 78 -8.71 -12.91 7.58
CA PHE A 78 -7.53 -13.19 6.77
C PHE A 78 -6.57 -12.00 6.76
N TRP A 79 -5.32 -12.27 6.37
CA TRP A 79 -4.30 -11.25 6.13
C TRP A 79 -4.19 -10.95 4.63
N ALA A 80 -4.07 -9.68 4.28
CA ALA A 80 -3.70 -9.23 2.93
C ALA A 80 -2.25 -8.74 2.96
N LEU A 81 -1.40 -9.20 2.03
CA LEU A 81 0.03 -8.90 1.99
C LEU A 81 0.47 -8.51 0.59
N ASP A 82 1.08 -7.32 0.47
CA ASP A 82 1.97 -6.98 -0.64
C ASP A 82 3.41 -6.98 -0.13
N PRO A 83 4.25 -7.93 -0.59
CA PRO A 83 5.61 -8.08 -0.07
C PRO A 83 6.56 -6.97 -0.51
N ILE A 84 6.38 -6.41 -1.72
CA ILE A 84 7.12 -5.26 -2.28
C ILE A 84 6.21 -4.48 -3.21
N ASP A 85 5.31 -3.69 -2.65
CA ASP A 85 4.52 -2.75 -3.46
C ASP A 85 5.42 -1.69 -4.08
N GLY A 86 5.27 -1.51 -5.39
CA GLY A 86 6.12 -0.62 -6.16
C GLY A 86 7.46 -1.25 -6.58
N THR A 87 7.47 -2.50 -7.07
CA THR A 87 8.66 -3.24 -7.53
C THR A 87 9.53 -2.44 -8.51
N LYS A 88 8.94 -1.61 -9.38
CA LYS A 88 9.72 -0.73 -10.27
C LYS A 88 10.48 0.37 -9.51
N GLY A 89 9.86 0.97 -8.50
CA GLY A 89 10.50 1.92 -7.58
C GLY A 89 11.64 1.26 -6.81
N PHE A 90 11.40 0.05 -6.28
CA PHE A 90 12.41 -0.77 -5.64
C PHE A 90 13.64 -0.99 -6.53
N LEU A 91 13.44 -1.41 -7.78
CA LEU A 91 14.51 -1.65 -8.75
C LEU A 91 15.31 -0.39 -9.12
N ARG A 92 14.70 0.79 -9.00
CA ARG A 92 15.36 2.09 -9.20
C ARG A 92 16.03 2.64 -7.94
N GLY A 93 15.94 1.93 -6.80
CA GLY A 93 16.39 2.44 -5.49
C GLY A 93 15.54 3.62 -4.98
N GLN A 94 14.30 3.73 -5.46
CA GLN A 94 13.32 4.75 -5.08
C GLN A 94 12.31 4.20 -4.04
N GLN A 95 11.15 4.85 -3.91
CA GLN A 95 10.13 4.44 -2.94
C GLN A 95 9.49 3.09 -3.29
N TYR A 96 9.35 2.26 -2.28
CA TYR A 96 8.58 1.02 -2.27
C TYR A 96 8.01 0.80 -0.88
N ALA A 97 7.05 -0.10 -0.74
CA ALA A 97 6.45 -0.41 0.54
C ALA A 97 6.31 -1.93 0.75
N ILE A 98 6.26 -2.34 2.02
CA ILE A 98 5.78 -3.65 2.45
C ILE A 98 4.45 -3.41 3.16
N ALA A 99 3.36 -3.99 2.66
CA ALA A 99 2.02 -3.70 3.14
C ALA A 99 1.35 -4.95 3.69
N LEU A 100 1.02 -4.95 4.98
CA LEU A 100 0.32 -6.04 5.67
C LEU A 100 -0.93 -5.50 6.35
N ALA A 101 -2.08 -6.18 6.16
CA ALA A 101 -3.34 -5.82 6.79
C ALA A 101 -4.11 -7.05 7.26
N LEU A 102 -4.68 -6.99 8.47
CA LEU A 102 -5.66 -7.94 8.97
C LEU A 102 -7.07 -7.46 8.60
N ILE A 103 -7.83 -8.29 7.90
CA ILE A 103 -9.21 -8.04 7.54
C ILE A 103 -10.12 -9.00 8.30
N VAL A 104 -11.13 -8.46 8.99
CA VAL A 104 -12.13 -9.22 9.74
C VAL A 104 -13.52 -8.75 9.34
N ASN A 105 -14.38 -9.66 8.87
CA ASN A 105 -15.72 -9.35 8.39
C ASN A 105 -15.76 -8.22 7.35
N GLY A 106 -14.76 -8.19 6.44
CA GLY A 106 -14.63 -7.19 5.39
C GLY A 106 -14.12 -5.82 5.85
N GLN A 107 -13.75 -5.68 7.13
CA GLN A 107 -13.18 -4.46 7.70
C GLN A 107 -11.67 -4.63 7.93
N VAL A 108 -10.87 -3.66 7.54
CA VAL A 108 -9.45 -3.65 7.88
C VAL A 108 -9.31 -3.28 9.35
N MET A 109 -8.77 -4.19 10.17
CA MET A 109 -8.69 -4.04 11.63
C MET A 109 -7.29 -3.63 12.12
N VAL A 110 -6.25 -4.12 11.44
CA VAL A 110 -4.86 -3.82 11.76
C VAL A 110 -4.10 -3.60 10.46
N ALA A 111 -3.20 -2.65 10.44
CA ALA A 111 -2.31 -2.38 9.32
C ALA A 111 -0.88 -2.13 9.79
N ALA A 112 0.07 -2.63 9.00
CA ALA A 112 1.47 -2.28 9.04
C ALA A 112 1.94 -1.93 7.63
N LEU A 113 2.50 -0.74 7.45
CA LEU A 113 2.98 -0.22 6.18
C LEU A 113 4.44 0.21 6.33
N GLY A 114 5.36 -0.67 5.97
CA GLY A 114 6.80 -0.38 5.96
C GLY A 114 7.17 0.39 4.69
N CYS A 115 7.85 1.52 4.86
CA CYS A 115 8.33 2.40 3.78
C CYS A 115 9.84 2.59 3.94
N PRO A 116 10.69 1.63 3.50
CA PRO A 116 12.12 1.60 3.85
C PRO A 116 12.95 2.78 3.32
N ASN A 117 12.50 3.44 2.26
CA ASN A 117 13.17 4.62 1.68
C ASN A 117 12.45 5.94 2.00
N LEU A 118 11.35 5.90 2.78
CA LEU A 118 10.63 7.12 3.15
C LEU A 118 11.24 7.67 4.47
N PRO A 119 11.77 8.89 4.49
CA PRO A 119 12.32 9.47 5.70
C PRO A 119 11.21 9.82 6.71
N MET A 120 11.54 9.91 7.98
CA MET A 120 10.61 10.27 9.05
C MET A 120 10.01 11.67 8.85
N ARG A 121 10.78 12.60 8.28
CA ARG A 121 10.39 13.97 7.94
C ARG A 121 10.84 14.32 6.53
N ASP A 122 10.15 15.27 5.89
CA ASP A 122 10.52 15.77 4.55
C ASP A 122 11.67 16.81 4.61
N ASP A 123 12.55 16.71 5.59
CA ASP A 123 13.73 17.57 5.70
C ASP A 123 14.98 16.88 5.11
N ALA A 124 15.93 17.71 4.66
CA ALA A 124 17.13 17.25 3.94
C ALA A 124 18.12 16.44 4.82
N GLY A 125 17.87 16.31 6.11
CA GLY A 125 18.75 15.59 7.07
C GLY A 125 18.18 14.26 7.54
N SER A 126 16.92 13.96 7.22
CA SER A 126 16.27 12.72 7.64
C SER A 126 16.68 11.57 6.73
N THR A 127 17.37 10.59 7.28
CA THR A 127 17.77 9.35 6.60
C THR A 127 17.11 8.15 7.27
N GLY A 128 16.91 7.07 6.52
CA GLY A 128 16.30 5.83 7.02
C GLY A 128 14.81 5.72 6.68
N GLY A 129 14.30 4.51 6.79
CA GLY A 129 12.91 4.18 6.51
C GLY A 129 12.02 4.32 7.73
N VAL A 130 10.72 4.24 7.50
CA VAL A 130 9.68 4.28 8.53
C VAL A 130 8.72 3.11 8.39
N ILE A 131 8.04 2.78 9.48
CA ILE A 131 6.86 1.92 9.50
C ILE A 131 5.68 2.69 10.07
N PHE A 132 4.57 2.68 9.35
CA PHE A 132 3.29 3.15 9.84
C PHE A 132 2.50 1.95 10.36
N THR A 133 1.85 2.12 11.50
CA THR A 133 0.94 1.12 12.06
C THR A 133 -0.38 1.76 12.39
N ALA A 134 -1.48 1.01 12.22
CA ALA A 134 -2.81 1.46 12.61
C ALA A 134 -3.63 0.29 13.14
N VAL A 135 -4.47 0.58 14.13
CA VAL A 135 -5.48 -0.33 14.65
C VAL A 135 -6.82 0.40 14.59
N SER A 136 -7.83 -0.25 14.04
CA SER A 136 -9.17 0.35 13.88
C SER A 136 -9.69 0.95 15.19
N GLY A 137 -10.00 2.25 15.17
CA GLY A 137 -10.48 3.02 16.33
C GLY A 137 -9.40 3.45 17.33
N GLN A 138 -8.09 3.24 17.03
CA GLN A 138 -7.00 3.57 17.95
C GLN A 138 -5.98 4.58 17.38
N GLY A 139 -6.22 5.06 16.16
CA GLY A 139 -5.34 6.00 15.48
C GLY A 139 -4.20 5.33 14.72
N ALA A 140 -3.43 6.16 14.02
CA ALA A 140 -2.25 5.75 13.26
C ALA A 140 -0.97 6.29 13.91
N MET A 141 0.10 5.49 13.83
CA MET A 141 1.40 5.79 14.41
C MET A 141 2.48 5.64 13.35
N VAL A 142 3.60 6.35 13.51
CA VAL A 142 4.82 6.15 12.70
C VAL A 142 6.03 5.97 13.61
N GLN A 143 6.95 5.10 13.18
CA GLN A 143 8.22 4.84 13.85
C GLN A 143 9.34 4.73 12.81
N ALA A 144 10.53 5.24 13.11
CA ALA A 144 11.70 5.01 12.27
C ALA A 144 12.17 3.55 12.37
N LEU A 145 12.48 2.91 11.22
CA LEU A 145 12.89 1.50 11.19
C LEU A 145 14.24 1.24 11.89
N ALA A 146 15.12 2.22 11.90
CA ALA A 146 16.46 2.12 12.50
C ALA A 146 16.56 2.77 13.88
N SER A 147 15.45 3.02 14.57
CA SER A 147 15.42 3.69 15.88
C SER A 147 14.65 2.85 16.91
N GLU A 148 15.13 2.88 18.14
CA GLU A 148 14.40 2.34 19.31
C GLU A 148 13.44 3.37 19.93
N GLU A 149 13.37 4.59 19.36
CA GLU A 149 12.43 5.60 19.81
C GLU A 149 10.98 5.10 19.64
N PRO A 150 10.10 5.44 20.58
CA PRO A 150 8.71 5.01 20.49
C PRO A 150 8.01 5.60 19.25
N ALA A 151 7.01 4.85 18.74
CA ALA A 151 6.17 5.34 17.67
C ALA A 151 5.43 6.62 18.10
N VAL A 152 5.25 7.54 17.15
CA VAL A 152 4.53 8.80 17.39
C VAL A 152 3.24 8.85 16.56
N PRO A 153 2.17 9.53 17.06
CA PRO A 153 0.93 9.68 16.31
C PRO A 153 1.15 10.45 15.00
N VAL A 154 0.40 10.06 13.96
CA VAL A 154 0.33 10.81 12.71
C VAL A 154 -1.08 11.25 12.42
N HIS A 155 -1.21 12.40 11.76
CA HIS A 155 -2.48 12.95 11.34
C HIS A 155 -2.34 13.54 9.94
N VAL A 156 -3.42 13.42 9.15
CA VAL A 156 -3.53 14.18 7.89
C VAL A 156 -3.49 15.68 8.19
N ASN A 157 -3.14 16.49 7.20
CA ASN A 157 -3.21 17.94 7.36
C ASN A 157 -4.67 18.44 7.34
N ASP A 158 -4.88 19.70 7.67
CA ASP A 158 -6.18 20.36 7.80
C ASP A 158 -6.49 21.33 6.64
N THR A 159 -5.78 21.23 5.50
CA THR A 159 -6.00 22.02 4.29
C THR A 159 -7.47 21.94 3.86
N THR A 160 -8.14 23.10 3.75
CA THR A 160 -9.53 23.24 3.33
C THR A 160 -9.69 23.92 1.98
N ASP A 161 -8.70 24.72 1.57
CA ASP A 161 -8.66 25.35 0.26
C ASP A 161 -8.04 24.40 -0.78
N PRO A 162 -8.81 23.93 -1.77
CA PRO A 162 -8.27 23.04 -2.80
C PRO A 162 -7.08 23.62 -3.57
N SER A 163 -7.02 24.94 -3.76
CA SER A 163 -5.91 25.58 -4.48
C SER A 163 -4.56 25.49 -3.77
N ALA A 164 -4.59 25.34 -2.45
CA ALA A 164 -3.42 25.15 -1.61
C ALA A 164 -3.03 23.66 -1.45
N ALA A 165 -3.87 22.73 -1.98
CA ALA A 165 -3.64 21.31 -1.83
C ALA A 165 -2.44 20.83 -2.63
N ARG A 166 -1.81 19.75 -2.15
CA ARG A 166 -0.74 19.04 -2.82
C ARG A 166 -1.17 17.63 -3.18
N PHE A 167 -1.08 17.29 -4.47
CA PHE A 167 -1.29 15.93 -4.94
C PHE A 167 -0.08 15.04 -4.68
N CYS A 168 -0.35 13.76 -4.41
CA CYS A 168 0.62 12.70 -4.51
C CYS A 168 0.23 11.77 -5.65
N GLU A 169 1.16 11.48 -6.57
CA GLU A 169 0.89 10.64 -7.74
C GLU A 169 2.02 9.65 -8.03
N SER A 170 1.74 8.62 -8.81
CA SER A 170 2.73 7.62 -9.22
C SER A 170 3.77 8.24 -10.15
N VAL A 171 5.03 7.76 -10.06
CA VAL A 171 6.05 8.03 -11.08
C VAL A 171 5.65 7.36 -12.40
N GLU A 172 5.09 6.14 -12.34
CA GLU A 172 4.69 5.35 -13.48
C GLU A 172 3.35 5.81 -14.07
N VAL A 173 3.36 6.27 -15.32
CA VAL A 173 2.16 6.72 -16.05
C VAL A 173 1.12 5.59 -16.25
N GLY A 174 1.57 4.32 -16.31
CA GLY A 174 0.68 3.17 -16.52
C GLY A 174 -0.15 2.76 -15.29
N HIS A 175 0.16 3.28 -14.10
CA HIS A 175 -0.53 2.90 -12.86
C HIS A 175 -1.75 3.76 -12.52
N SER A 176 -1.88 4.94 -13.15
CA SER A 176 -3.02 5.84 -12.98
C SER A 176 -3.13 6.76 -14.18
N SER A 177 -4.33 7.23 -14.50
CA SER A 177 -4.53 8.24 -15.55
C SER A 177 -4.02 9.60 -15.08
N HIS A 178 -2.78 9.93 -15.42
CA HIS A 178 -2.18 11.24 -15.12
C HIS A 178 -2.94 12.38 -15.81
N GLY A 179 -3.53 12.13 -17.00
CA GLY A 179 -4.33 13.10 -17.72
C GLY A 179 -5.59 13.51 -16.93
N ASP A 180 -6.28 12.51 -16.38
CA ASP A 180 -7.48 12.75 -15.56
C ASP A 180 -7.11 13.40 -14.22
N ALA A 181 -6.03 12.94 -13.57
CA ALA A 181 -5.53 13.54 -12.32
C ALA A 181 -5.17 15.03 -12.54
N ALA A 182 -4.51 15.36 -13.66
CA ALA A 182 -4.19 16.75 -14.02
C ALA A 182 -5.46 17.56 -14.35
N ALA A 183 -6.50 16.95 -14.94
CA ALA A 183 -7.78 17.61 -15.16
C ALA A 183 -8.50 17.94 -13.84
N VAL A 184 -8.49 17.00 -12.89
CA VAL A 184 -9.03 17.22 -11.54
C VAL A 184 -8.25 18.33 -10.82
N ALA A 185 -6.91 18.30 -10.86
CA ALA A 185 -6.08 19.33 -10.25
C ALA A 185 -6.37 20.74 -10.80
N ARG A 186 -6.48 20.87 -12.13
CA ARG A 186 -6.89 22.13 -12.77
C ARG A 186 -8.29 22.60 -12.36
N HIS A 187 -9.26 21.67 -12.29
CA HIS A 187 -10.62 22.00 -11.87
C HIS A 187 -10.66 22.53 -10.42
N LEU A 188 -9.83 21.96 -9.56
CA LEU A 188 -9.67 22.37 -8.15
C LEU A 188 -8.83 23.64 -7.98
N GLY A 189 -8.18 24.14 -9.04
CA GLY A 189 -7.28 25.29 -8.98
C GLY A 189 -5.94 25.00 -8.30
N VAL A 190 -5.53 23.74 -8.18
CA VAL A 190 -4.27 23.35 -7.57
C VAL A 190 -3.10 23.81 -8.43
N VAL A 191 -2.15 24.53 -7.80
CA VAL A 191 -0.96 25.08 -8.46
C VAL A 191 0.34 24.40 -8.01
N ALA A 192 0.31 23.67 -6.89
CA ALA A 192 1.47 22.98 -6.36
C ALA A 192 1.86 21.80 -7.27
N GLU A 193 3.18 21.65 -7.50
CA GLU A 193 3.70 20.47 -8.19
C GLU A 193 3.39 19.20 -7.39
N PRO A 194 2.96 18.12 -8.05
CA PRO A 194 2.64 16.88 -7.36
C PRO A 194 3.87 16.22 -6.73
N TYR A 195 3.68 15.62 -5.57
CA TYR A 195 4.69 14.78 -4.93
C TYR A 195 4.69 13.40 -5.59
N ARG A 196 5.69 13.11 -6.42
CA ARG A 196 5.77 11.87 -7.19
C ARG A 196 6.52 10.79 -6.44
N MET A 197 5.86 9.64 -6.25
CA MET A 197 6.46 8.44 -5.67
C MET A 197 5.69 7.19 -6.07
N ASP A 198 6.37 6.04 -6.00
CA ASP A 198 5.73 4.75 -6.21
C ASP A 198 5.15 4.19 -4.91
N SER A 199 4.36 3.13 -5.01
CA SER A 199 3.83 2.30 -3.93
C SER A 199 2.78 2.93 -3.00
N GLN A 200 2.40 2.19 -1.99
CA GLN A 200 1.57 2.64 -0.86
C GLN A 200 2.28 3.69 0.04
N CYS A 201 3.54 4.03 -0.23
CA CYS A 201 4.14 5.25 0.35
C CYS A 201 3.29 6.49 0.07
N LYS A 202 2.45 6.50 -0.99
CA LYS A 202 1.49 7.57 -1.26
C LYS A 202 0.41 7.70 -0.18
N TYR A 203 -0.07 6.58 0.37
CA TYR A 203 -0.94 6.61 1.55
C TYR A 203 -0.21 7.17 2.78
N ALA A 204 1.04 6.74 2.99
CA ALA A 204 1.87 7.18 4.10
C ALA A 204 2.07 8.71 4.11
N VAL A 205 2.35 9.32 2.95
CA VAL A 205 2.56 10.78 2.87
C VAL A 205 1.26 11.58 3.04
N VAL A 206 0.10 11.01 2.65
CA VAL A 206 -1.19 11.62 2.97
C VAL A 206 -1.48 11.47 4.47
N ALA A 207 -1.29 10.28 5.05
CA ALA A 207 -1.53 10.03 6.47
C ALA A 207 -0.72 10.94 7.39
N ARG A 208 0.54 11.26 7.02
CA ARG A 208 1.39 12.16 7.81
C ARG A 208 1.28 13.65 7.45
N GLY A 209 0.35 14.01 6.54
CA GLY A 209 0.09 15.40 6.16
C GLY A 209 1.11 16.03 5.20
N SER A 210 2.00 15.24 4.56
CA SER A 210 2.95 15.75 3.54
C SER A 210 2.28 15.99 2.18
N ALA A 211 1.16 15.34 1.92
CA ALA A 211 0.29 15.54 0.77
C ALA A 211 -1.18 15.53 1.23
N ASP A 212 -2.07 16.07 0.39
CA ASP A 212 -3.49 16.19 0.68
C ASP A 212 -4.35 15.20 -0.06
N ILE A 213 -3.95 14.85 -1.29
CA ILE A 213 -4.76 14.11 -2.25
C ILE A 213 -3.89 13.08 -2.96
N TYR A 214 -4.34 11.81 -2.95
CA TYR A 214 -3.83 10.75 -3.82
C TYR A 214 -4.98 10.17 -4.64
N LEU A 215 -4.80 10.12 -5.97
CA LEU A 215 -5.78 9.55 -6.90
C LEU A 215 -5.16 8.33 -7.60
N ARG A 216 -5.81 7.18 -7.44
CA ARG A 216 -5.57 5.98 -8.24
C ARG A 216 -6.72 5.85 -9.24
N LEU A 217 -6.63 6.57 -10.36
CA LEU A 217 -7.67 6.58 -11.38
C LEU A 217 -7.44 5.44 -12.38
N PRO A 218 -8.49 4.70 -12.78
CA PRO A 218 -8.34 3.56 -13.70
C PRO A 218 -7.78 4.03 -15.04
N ALA A 219 -6.61 3.52 -15.41
CA ALA A 219 -6.03 3.74 -16.73
C ALA A 219 -6.71 2.89 -17.83
N ARG A 220 -7.46 1.85 -17.43
CA ARG A 220 -8.21 0.93 -18.29
C ARG A 220 -9.56 0.61 -17.66
N ALA A 221 -10.60 0.49 -18.48
CA ALA A 221 -11.99 0.24 -18.02
C ALA A 221 -12.17 -1.15 -17.37
N ASP A 222 -11.36 -2.13 -17.76
CA ASP A 222 -11.41 -3.52 -17.30
C ASP A 222 -10.46 -3.84 -16.13
N TYR A 223 -9.70 -2.83 -15.66
CA TYR A 223 -8.77 -3.05 -14.54
C TYR A 223 -9.52 -3.04 -13.20
N VAL A 224 -9.27 -4.07 -12.40
CA VAL A 224 -9.80 -4.21 -11.05
C VAL A 224 -8.64 -4.24 -10.06
N GLU A 225 -8.66 -3.34 -9.11
CA GLU A 225 -7.62 -3.19 -8.09
C GLU A 225 -7.47 -4.44 -7.22
N ARG A 226 -6.27 -4.69 -6.72
CA ARG A 226 -5.98 -5.76 -5.77
C ARG A 226 -6.13 -5.26 -4.34
N ILE A 227 -6.62 -6.12 -3.45
CA ILE A 227 -6.83 -5.72 -2.05
C ILE A 227 -5.50 -5.40 -1.34
N TRP A 228 -4.43 -6.09 -1.66
CA TRP A 228 -3.11 -5.89 -1.05
C TRP A 228 -2.47 -4.55 -1.42
N ASP A 229 -2.80 -3.96 -2.60
CA ASP A 229 -2.37 -2.62 -3.01
C ASP A 229 -3.01 -1.49 -2.17
N HIS A 230 -4.04 -1.79 -1.37
CA HIS A 230 -4.88 -0.75 -0.75
C HIS A 230 -5.19 -0.99 0.73
N ALA A 231 -5.30 -2.24 1.21
CA ALA A 231 -5.85 -2.52 2.53
C ALA A 231 -5.05 -1.84 3.65
N ALA A 232 -3.73 -1.99 3.67
CA ALA A 232 -2.90 -1.41 4.73
C ALA A 232 -2.93 0.12 4.69
N GLY A 233 -2.67 0.70 3.51
CA GLY A 233 -2.67 2.16 3.33
C GLY A 233 -4.03 2.80 3.67
N SER A 234 -5.14 2.14 3.32
CA SER A 234 -6.48 2.67 3.60
C SER A 234 -6.75 2.83 5.10
N LEU A 235 -6.39 1.84 5.92
CA LEU A 235 -6.56 1.94 7.37
C LEU A 235 -5.63 3.00 7.96
N VAL A 236 -4.35 3.04 7.54
CA VAL A 236 -3.38 4.04 8.03
C VAL A 236 -3.91 5.46 7.79
N VAL A 237 -4.45 5.76 6.60
CA VAL A 237 -5.03 7.07 6.30
C VAL A 237 -6.29 7.32 7.10
N SER A 238 -7.21 6.35 7.20
CA SER A 238 -8.47 6.52 7.92
C SER A 238 -8.22 6.80 9.40
N GLU A 239 -7.30 6.07 10.03
CA GLU A 239 -6.93 6.24 11.44
C GLU A 239 -6.09 7.53 11.68
N ALA A 240 -5.46 8.08 10.64
CA ALA A 240 -4.84 9.40 10.69
C ALA A 240 -5.86 10.56 10.50
N GLY A 241 -7.16 10.26 10.34
CA GLY A 241 -8.22 11.24 10.15
C GLY A 241 -8.51 11.61 8.69
N GLY A 242 -7.93 10.86 7.73
CA GLY A 242 -8.22 11.00 6.31
C GLY A 242 -9.44 10.20 5.85
N THR A 243 -9.78 10.32 4.57
CA THR A 243 -10.89 9.57 3.94
C THR A 243 -10.38 8.82 2.72
N VAL A 244 -10.79 7.54 2.62
CA VAL A 244 -10.54 6.66 1.48
C VAL A 244 -11.85 6.16 0.91
N SER A 245 -12.04 6.31 -0.41
CA SER A 245 -13.20 5.81 -1.14
C SER A 245 -12.82 5.40 -2.56
N ASP A 246 -13.79 4.87 -3.33
CA ASP A 246 -13.69 4.79 -4.78
C ASP A 246 -14.07 6.13 -5.46
N VAL A 247 -14.03 6.18 -6.80
CA VAL A 247 -14.37 7.40 -7.57
C VAL A 247 -15.83 7.85 -7.39
N ALA A 248 -16.74 6.95 -6.98
CA ALA A 248 -18.13 7.25 -6.70
C ALA A 248 -18.38 7.71 -5.25
N GLY A 249 -17.36 7.60 -4.38
CA GLY A 249 -17.46 7.93 -2.96
C GLY A 249 -17.85 6.73 -2.09
N ASN A 250 -17.89 5.51 -2.63
CA ASN A 250 -18.18 4.32 -1.84
C ASN A 250 -16.94 3.85 -1.06
N PRO A 251 -17.11 3.29 0.14
CA PRO A 251 -16.01 2.63 0.85
C PRO A 251 -15.45 1.45 0.03
N LEU A 252 -14.18 1.10 0.25
CA LEU A 252 -13.56 -0.06 -0.38
C LEU A 252 -14.16 -1.35 0.18
N ASP A 253 -14.59 -2.26 -0.73
CA ASP A 253 -15.23 -3.53 -0.37
C ASP A 253 -14.21 -4.69 -0.38
N PHE A 254 -13.73 -5.07 0.79
CA PHE A 254 -12.78 -6.19 0.98
C PHE A 254 -13.48 -7.56 1.14
N THR A 255 -14.75 -7.70 0.74
CA THR A 255 -15.52 -8.96 0.84
C THR A 255 -15.53 -9.78 -0.44
N ARG A 256 -14.66 -9.48 -1.43
CA ARG A 256 -14.64 -10.13 -2.75
C ARG A 256 -13.38 -10.96 -3.02
N GLY A 257 -12.71 -11.43 -1.97
CA GLY A 257 -11.44 -12.15 -2.09
C GLY A 257 -10.30 -11.20 -2.45
N SER A 258 -9.49 -11.57 -3.44
CA SER A 258 -8.26 -10.83 -3.77
C SER A 258 -8.43 -9.54 -4.57
N ARG A 259 -9.69 -9.13 -4.89
CA ARG A 259 -9.98 -8.00 -5.78
C ARG A 259 -11.05 -7.07 -5.22
N LEU A 260 -10.93 -5.77 -5.52
CA LEU A 260 -11.94 -4.76 -5.23
C LEU A 260 -13.00 -4.68 -6.36
N GLU A 261 -13.71 -5.78 -6.60
CA GLU A 261 -14.61 -5.93 -7.77
C GLU A 261 -15.78 -4.94 -7.80
N LYS A 262 -16.17 -4.40 -6.65
CA LYS A 262 -17.26 -3.39 -6.57
C LYS A 262 -16.76 -1.96 -6.60
N ASN A 263 -15.45 -1.75 -6.56
CA ASN A 263 -14.88 -0.42 -6.54
C ASN A 263 -14.17 -0.10 -7.86
N ARG A 264 -14.25 1.15 -8.26
CA ARG A 264 -13.53 1.67 -9.42
C ARG A 264 -12.61 2.79 -8.99
N GLY A 265 -11.28 2.58 -9.16
CA GLY A 265 -10.27 3.52 -8.70
C GLY A 265 -10.26 3.71 -7.19
N VAL A 266 -9.32 4.51 -6.69
CA VAL A 266 -9.21 4.84 -5.27
C VAL A 266 -8.89 6.31 -5.09
N ILE A 267 -9.62 6.96 -4.19
CA ILE A 267 -9.51 8.37 -3.82
C ILE A 267 -9.11 8.44 -2.35
N VAL A 268 -7.99 9.08 -2.08
CA VAL A 268 -7.43 9.28 -0.73
C VAL A 268 -7.25 10.76 -0.48
N THR A 269 -7.77 11.26 0.62
CA THR A 269 -7.69 12.69 0.95
C THR A 269 -7.53 12.94 2.45
N ASN A 270 -7.23 14.18 2.80
CA ASN A 270 -7.23 14.68 4.18
C ASN A 270 -8.65 14.89 4.77
N THR A 271 -9.69 14.25 4.23
CA THR A 271 -11.12 14.39 4.61
C THR A 271 -11.73 15.76 4.25
N ARG A 272 -11.08 16.87 4.59
CA ARG A 272 -11.58 18.24 4.34
C ARG A 272 -11.85 18.51 2.84
N LEU A 273 -11.03 17.90 1.99
CA LEU A 273 -11.11 18.05 0.53
C LEU A 273 -11.91 16.95 -0.16
N HIS A 274 -12.31 15.86 0.55
CA HIS A 274 -12.83 14.66 -0.09
C HIS A 274 -14.03 14.95 -1.00
N GLN A 275 -15.05 15.65 -0.48
CA GLN A 275 -16.26 15.98 -1.24
C GLN A 275 -15.95 16.85 -2.48
N ARG A 276 -15.03 17.83 -2.35
CA ARG A 276 -14.58 18.67 -3.47
C ARG A 276 -13.87 17.87 -4.56
N VAL A 277 -13.08 16.88 -4.16
CA VAL A 277 -12.39 15.96 -5.09
C VAL A 277 -13.40 15.10 -5.85
N LEU A 278 -14.42 14.54 -5.17
CA LEU A 278 -15.49 13.77 -5.82
C LEU A 278 -16.32 14.63 -6.79
N GLU A 279 -16.61 15.88 -6.45
CA GLU A 279 -17.28 16.84 -7.35
C GLU A 279 -16.42 17.14 -8.59
N ALA A 280 -15.11 17.34 -8.40
CA ALA A 280 -14.19 17.55 -9.51
C ALA A 280 -14.09 16.34 -10.44
N LEU A 281 -14.04 15.11 -9.90
CA LEU A 281 -14.05 13.86 -10.70
C LEU A 281 -15.29 13.76 -11.59
N ARG A 282 -16.48 14.08 -11.05
CA ARG A 282 -17.72 14.13 -11.84
C ARG A 282 -17.67 15.21 -12.91
N ALA A 283 -17.18 16.40 -12.57
CA ALA A 283 -17.10 17.54 -13.51
C ALA A 283 -16.17 17.26 -14.70
N VAL A 284 -15.11 16.46 -14.50
CA VAL A 284 -14.19 16.07 -15.59
C VAL A 284 -14.56 14.73 -16.27
N GLY A 285 -15.67 14.09 -15.87
CA GLY A 285 -16.21 12.89 -16.51
C GLY A 285 -15.47 11.58 -16.16
N VAL A 286 -14.82 11.51 -15.00
CA VAL A 286 -14.11 10.31 -14.51
C VAL A 286 -15.02 9.42 -13.65
N ALA A 287 -15.95 10.00 -12.91
CA ALA A 287 -16.90 9.32 -12.01
C ALA A 287 -18.30 9.25 -12.60
#